data_d8ba5f1c739533621f7c837a87a36708
#
_entry.id   d8ba5f1c739533621f7c837a87a36708
#
_cell.length_a   1.000
_cell.length_b   1.000
_cell.length_c   1.000
_cell.angle_alpha   90.00
_cell.angle_beta   90.00
_cell.angle_gamma   90.00
#
_symmetry.space_group_name_H-M   'P 1'
#
loop_
_entity.id
_entity.type
_entity.pdbx_description
1 polymer ?
#
loop_
_entity_poly.entity_id
_entity_poly.type
_entity_poly.pdbx_seq_one_letter_code
_entity_poly.pdbx_strand_id
1 'polypeptide(L)'
;RLLGFTAQQTLDYTQSLYEKKLVTYPRTDSQYLTDDMEENAFWVIDAVNRVFPEISMKGSEPEIKRLLNSKKVSDHHAIIPTVEIANTDLKALPGGEKEILMLIASKLLCASEQEYIYESIKTEISCHGEQFTAFGKNVLQYGWKEVEERFFKSYGKNAEKPEEEESDFPDIK
;
A
#
# COMPACT_ATOMS: atom_id res chain seq x y z
N ARG A 1 -8.88 10.83 -5.29
CA ARG A 1 -8.02 12.02 -5.15
C ARG A 1 -6.59 11.72 -5.56
N LEU A 2 -6.01 10.61 -5.09
CA LEU A 2 -4.60 10.24 -5.32
C LEU A 2 -4.22 10.22 -6.82
N LEU A 3 -5.03 9.60 -7.67
CA LEU A 3 -4.80 9.44 -9.10
C LEU A 3 -5.58 10.45 -9.97
N GLY A 4 -6.29 11.40 -9.35
CA GLY A 4 -7.12 12.37 -10.06
C GLY A 4 -8.39 11.80 -10.70
N PHE A 5 -8.69 10.51 -10.51
CA PHE A 5 -9.88 9.88 -11.06
C PHE A 5 -11.14 10.17 -10.22
N THR A 6 -12.29 10.25 -10.89
CA THR A 6 -13.59 10.22 -10.24
C THR A 6 -13.88 8.81 -9.69
N ALA A 7 -14.84 8.69 -8.75
CA ALA A 7 -15.28 7.39 -8.26
C ALA A 7 -15.78 6.48 -9.39
N GLN A 8 -16.51 7.04 -10.37
CA GLN A 8 -17.01 6.29 -11.51
C GLN A 8 -15.86 5.78 -12.39
N GLN A 9 -14.89 6.62 -12.73
CA GLN A 9 -13.72 6.21 -13.51
C GLN A 9 -12.92 5.10 -12.80
N THR A 10 -12.75 5.23 -11.47
CA THR A 10 -12.06 4.21 -10.67
C THR A 10 -12.79 2.87 -10.75
N LEU A 11 -14.13 2.89 -10.62
CA LEU A 11 -14.94 1.69 -10.74
C LEU A 11 -14.86 1.08 -12.14
N ASP A 12 -14.96 1.91 -13.19
CA ASP A 12 -14.91 1.44 -14.58
C ASP A 12 -13.57 0.79 -14.91
N TYR A 13 -12.45 1.41 -14.51
CA TYR A 13 -11.12 0.82 -14.69
C TYR A 13 -10.95 -0.48 -13.90
N THR A 14 -11.43 -0.53 -12.67
CA THR A 14 -11.33 -1.75 -11.86
C THR A 14 -12.20 -2.87 -12.43
N GLN A 15 -13.40 -2.55 -12.93
CA GLN A 15 -14.27 -3.49 -13.62
C GLN A 15 -13.62 -4.04 -14.91
N SER A 16 -12.99 -3.17 -15.69
CA SER A 16 -12.26 -3.58 -16.90
C SER A 16 -11.07 -4.50 -16.58
N LEU A 17 -10.31 -4.19 -15.52
CA LEU A 17 -9.23 -5.07 -15.04
C LEU A 17 -9.74 -6.44 -14.59
N TYR A 18 -10.90 -6.49 -13.92
CA TYR A 18 -11.55 -7.74 -13.53
C TYR A 18 -11.96 -8.57 -14.76
N GLU A 19 -12.57 -7.96 -15.77
CA GLU A 19 -12.97 -8.63 -17.01
C GLU A 19 -11.75 -9.17 -17.77
N LYS A 20 -10.60 -8.50 -17.66
CA LYS A 20 -9.30 -8.98 -18.15
C LYS A 20 -8.63 -10.01 -17.23
N LYS A 21 -9.26 -10.37 -16.12
CA LYS A 21 -8.75 -11.31 -15.10
C LYS A 21 -7.46 -10.85 -14.41
N LEU A 22 -7.19 -9.55 -14.39
CA LEU A 22 -5.97 -8.99 -13.78
C LEU A 22 -6.17 -8.64 -12.30
N VAL A 23 -7.41 -8.47 -11.85
CA VAL A 23 -7.77 -8.29 -10.44
C VAL A 23 -8.97 -9.16 -10.08
N THR A 24 -9.18 -9.36 -8.79
CA THR A 24 -10.36 -10.07 -8.26
C THR A 24 -11.61 -9.19 -8.31
N TYR A 25 -12.78 -9.76 -7.94
CA TYR A 25 -14.06 -9.09 -8.09
C TYR A 25 -14.13 -7.74 -7.36
N PRO A 26 -14.49 -6.63 -8.07
CA PRO A 26 -14.32 -5.28 -7.54
C PRO A 26 -15.42 -4.81 -6.58
N ARG A 27 -16.56 -5.49 -6.52
CA ARG A 27 -17.68 -5.11 -5.65
C ARG A 27 -17.62 -5.93 -4.38
N THR A 28 -16.80 -5.51 -3.45
CA THR A 28 -16.65 -6.12 -2.12
C THR A 28 -16.50 -5.05 -1.07
N ASP A 29 -16.94 -5.35 0.14
CA ASP A 29 -16.73 -4.56 1.36
C ASP A 29 -15.59 -5.12 2.23
N SER A 30 -15.08 -6.32 1.88
CA SER A 30 -14.00 -6.96 2.62
C SER A 30 -12.63 -6.37 2.28
N GLN A 31 -11.80 -6.25 3.33
CA GLN A 31 -10.37 -5.91 3.24
C GLN A 31 -9.47 -7.12 3.51
N TYR A 32 -10.07 -8.32 3.62
CA TYR A 32 -9.37 -9.56 3.98
C TYR A 32 -9.53 -10.62 2.91
N LEU A 33 -8.60 -11.57 2.92
CA LEU A 33 -8.67 -12.82 2.16
C LEU A 33 -9.19 -13.94 3.06
N THR A 34 -9.66 -15.03 2.46
CA THR A 34 -10.04 -16.24 3.20
C THR A 34 -8.80 -17.05 3.58
N ASP A 35 -8.88 -17.85 4.64
CA ASP A 35 -7.73 -18.58 5.20
C ASP A 35 -7.16 -19.61 4.22
N ASP A 36 -7.95 -20.12 3.30
CA ASP A 36 -7.55 -21.05 2.22
C ASP A 36 -6.77 -20.36 1.08
N MET A 37 -6.71 -19.04 1.06
CA MET A 37 -5.99 -18.27 0.04
C MET A 37 -4.50 -18.04 0.38
N GLU A 38 -3.95 -18.60 1.45
CA GLU A 38 -2.57 -18.33 1.90
C GLU A 38 -1.55 -18.59 0.77
N GLU A 39 -1.62 -19.75 0.12
CA GLU A 39 -0.72 -20.09 -0.99
C GLU A 39 -0.94 -19.20 -2.21
N ASN A 40 -2.19 -18.93 -2.55
CA ASN A 40 -2.52 -18.03 -3.66
C ASN A 40 -1.99 -16.60 -3.42
N ALA A 41 -2.15 -16.07 -2.21
CA ALA A 41 -1.62 -14.76 -1.82
C ALA A 41 -0.11 -14.68 -1.99
N PHE A 42 0.62 -15.74 -1.62
CA PHE A 42 2.07 -15.83 -1.83
C PHE A 42 2.43 -15.69 -3.31
N TRP A 43 1.79 -16.47 -4.19
CA TRP A 43 2.07 -16.41 -5.63
C TRP A 43 1.69 -15.08 -6.26
N VAL A 44 0.62 -14.44 -5.79
CA VAL A 44 0.21 -13.11 -6.26
C VAL A 44 1.24 -12.06 -5.83
N ILE A 45 1.72 -12.09 -4.58
CA ILE A 45 2.75 -11.16 -4.08
C ILE A 45 4.05 -11.34 -4.87
N ASP A 46 4.47 -12.58 -5.13
CA ASP A 46 5.65 -12.87 -5.93
C ASP A 46 5.50 -12.35 -7.37
N ALA A 47 4.33 -12.54 -8.00
CA ALA A 47 4.05 -11.99 -9.32
C ALA A 47 4.10 -10.45 -9.32
N VAL A 48 3.51 -9.79 -8.31
CA VAL A 48 3.55 -8.34 -8.15
C VAL A 48 4.99 -7.83 -8.02
N ASN A 49 5.82 -8.46 -7.18
CA ASN A 49 7.22 -8.08 -7.00
C ASN A 49 8.04 -8.17 -8.28
N ARG A 50 7.74 -9.15 -9.15
CA ARG A 50 8.41 -9.31 -10.46
C ARG A 50 7.93 -8.31 -11.49
N VAL A 51 6.62 -8.03 -11.51
CA VAL A 51 5.99 -7.20 -12.54
C VAL A 51 6.14 -5.70 -12.26
N PHE A 52 6.18 -5.32 -10.99
CA PHE A 52 6.32 -3.93 -10.53
C PHE A 52 7.58 -3.75 -9.65
N PRO A 53 8.79 -3.86 -10.23
CA PRO A 53 10.04 -3.78 -9.47
C PRO A 53 10.22 -2.42 -8.77
N GLU A 54 9.56 -1.37 -9.25
CA GLU A 54 9.58 -0.03 -8.67
C GLU A 54 8.92 0.06 -7.29
N ILE A 55 7.95 -0.81 -7.00
CA ILE A 55 7.24 -0.87 -5.70
C ILE A 55 7.54 -2.15 -4.93
N SER A 56 8.37 -3.06 -5.45
CA SER A 56 8.61 -4.39 -4.89
C SER A 56 9.11 -4.34 -3.45
N MET A 57 8.76 -5.36 -2.67
CA MET A 57 9.33 -5.61 -1.34
C MET A 57 10.83 -5.92 -1.48
N LYS A 58 11.67 -5.24 -0.69
CA LYS A 58 13.14 -5.40 -0.75
C LYS A 58 13.63 -6.21 0.45
N GLY A 59 13.71 -7.53 0.27
CA GLY A 59 14.39 -8.41 1.22
C GLY A 59 13.59 -8.78 2.47
N SER A 60 12.34 -8.37 2.57
CA SER A 60 11.40 -8.82 3.60
C SER A 60 10.57 -9.99 3.09
N GLU A 61 10.28 -10.93 3.96
CA GLU A 61 9.29 -11.97 3.70
C GLU A 61 7.88 -11.43 3.95
N PRO A 62 6.90 -11.73 3.07
CA PRO A 62 5.55 -11.21 3.23
C PRO A 62 4.85 -11.85 4.45
N GLU A 63 4.26 -11.03 5.28
CA GLU A 63 3.43 -11.45 6.42
C GLU A 63 2.00 -11.80 5.97
N ILE A 64 1.87 -12.87 5.18
CA ILE A 64 0.61 -13.25 4.52
C ILE A 64 -0.53 -13.46 5.53
N LYS A 65 -0.23 -13.99 6.71
CA LYS A 65 -1.24 -14.26 7.76
C LYS A 65 -2.01 -13.01 8.19
N ARG A 66 -1.43 -11.82 8.02
CA ARG A 66 -2.11 -10.54 8.31
C ARG A 66 -3.25 -10.24 7.33
N LEU A 67 -3.17 -10.79 6.12
CA LEU A 67 -4.18 -10.62 5.07
C LEU A 67 -5.39 -11.54 5.29
N LEU A 68 -5.23 -12.63 6.07
CA LEU A 68 -6.19 -13.70 6.17
C LEU A 68 -7.16 -13.49 7.33
N ASN A 69 -8.45 -13.50 7.04
CA ASN A 69 -9.49 -13.54 8.05
C ASN A 69 -10.83 -13.93 7.42
N SER A 70 -11.10 -15.24 7.32
CA SER A 70 -12.35 -15.76 6.73
C SER A 70 -13.61 -15.25 7.41
N LYS A 71 -13.55 -14.87 8.71
CA LYS A 71 -14.70 -14.33 9.45
C LYS A 71 -15.10 -12.92 9.02
N LYS A 72 -14.20 -12.20 8.34
CA LYS A 72 -14.40 -10.85 7.81
C LYS A 72 -14.62 -10.84 6.29
N VAL A 73 -14.81 -12.00 5.70
CA VAL A 73 -15.17 -12.15 4.29
C VAL A 73 -16.59 -12.68 4.23
N SER A 74 -17.51 -11.90 3.66
CA SER A 74 -18.89 -12.31 3.44
C SER A 74 -19.05 -13.04 2.10
N ASP A 75 -19.35 -12.31 1.03
CA ASP A 75 -19.59 -12.88 -0.29
C ASP A 75 -18.31 -12.90 -1.14
N HIS A 76 -17.49 -11.86 -1.03
CA HIS A 76 -16.26 -11.69 -1.80
C HIS A 76 -15.13 -11.19 -0.90
N HIS A 77 -13.93 -11.72 -1.13
CA HIS A 77 -12.71 -11.26 -0.46
C HIS A 77 -12.21 -9.92 -1.02
N ALA A 78 -11.17 -9.36 -0.41
CA ALA A 78 -10.56 -8.11 -0.83
C ALA A 78 -10.12 -8.11 -2.32
N ILE A 79 -10.09 -6.92 -2.92
CA ILE A 79 -9.58 -6.73 -4.28
C ILE A 79 -8.06 -6.86 -4.25
N ILE A 80 -7.54 -7.84 -4.97
CA ILE A 80 -6.09 -8.06 -5.16
C ILE A 80 -5.79 -8.32 -6.64
N PRO A 81 -4.55 -8.12 -7.10
CA PRO A 81 -4.13 -8.61 -8.41
C PRO A 81 -4.28 -10.13 -8.51
N THR A 82 -4.26 -10.66 -9.71
CA THR A 82 -4.14 -12.10 -9.96
C THR A 82 -2.75 -12.43 -10.48
N VAL A 83 -2.39 -13.71 -10.52
CA VAL A 83 -1.12 -14.17 -11.10
C VAL A 83 -1.03 -13.91 -12.60
N GLU A 84 -2.17 -13.67 -13.28
CA GLU A 84 -2.22 -13.37 -14.72
C GLU A 84 -1.50 -12.06 -15.10
N ILE A 85 -1.25 -11.17 -14.14
CA ILE A 85 -0.44 -9.96 -14.39
C ILE A 85 0.96 -10.31 -14.91
N ALA A 86 1.52 -11.45 -14.52
CA ALA A 86 2.84 -11.90 -14.97
C ALA A 86 2.85 -12.36 -16.45
N ASN A 87 1.70 -12.72 -17.00
CA ASN A 87 1.54 -13.21 -18.35
C ASN A 87 0.97 -12.16 -19.32
N THR A 88 0.71 -10.94 -18.81
CA THR A 88 0.03 -9.88 -19.56
C THR A 88 1.01 -8.77 -19.96
N ASP A 89 0.92 -8.30 -21.19
CA ASP A 89 1.65 -7.07 -21.59
C ASP A 89 0.96 -5.83 -20.97
N LEU A 90 1.43 -5.44 -19.81
CA LEU A 90 0.90 -4.27 -19.09
C LEU A 90 1.16 -2.94 -19.80
N LYS A 91 2.05 -2.91 -20.79
CA LYS A 91 2.28 -1.70 -21.60
C LYS A 91 1.13 -1.45 -22.58
N ALA A 92 0.41 -2.49 -22.94
CA ALA A 92 -0.76 -2.40 -23.80
C ALA A 92 -2.04 -1.95 -23.06
N LEU A 93 -2.01 -1.89 -21.71
CA LEU A 93 -3.16 -1.41 -20.93
C LEU A 93 -3.34 0.10 -21.08
N PRO A 94 -4.58 0.59 -21.15
CA PRO A 94 -4.89 2.01 -21.00
C PRO A 94 -4.26 2.59 -19.72
N GLY A 95 -3.79 3.84 -19.78
CA GLY A 95 -3.07 4.47 -18.66
C GLY A 95 -3.81 4.38 -17.33
N GLY A 96 -5.11 4.72 -17.32
CA GLY A 96 -5.91 4.66 -16.09
C GLY A 96 -6.06 3.26 -15.50
N GLU A 97 -6.14 2.22 -16.32
CA GLU A 97 -6.17 0.83 -15.85
C GLU A 97 -4.84 0.42 -15.24
N LYS A 98 -3.73 0.77 -15.90
CA LYS A 98 -2.38 0.49 -15.37
C LYS A 98 -2.15 1.16 -14.02
N GLU A 99 -2.60 2.40 -13.87
CA GLU A 99 -2.49 3.18 -12.64
C GLU A 99 -3.30 2.56 -11.50
N ILE A 100 -4.53 2.14 -11.77
CA ILE A 100 -5.37 1.45 -10.78
C ILE A 100 -4.77 0.09 -10.42
N LEU A 101 -4.29 -0.68 -11.39
CA LEU A 101 -3.64 -1.97 -11.12
C LEU A 101 -2.41 -1.79 -10.22
N MET A 102 -1.56 -0.82 -10.51
CA MET A 102 -0.39 -0.52 -9.70
C MET A 102 -0.76 -0.06 -8.28
N LEU A 103 -1.84 0.73 -8.13
CA LEU A 103 -2.36 1.11 -6.82
C LEU A 103 -2.84 -0.11 -6.03
N ILE A 104 -3.62 -1.01 -6.64
CA ILE A 104 -4.09 -2.24 -6.00
C ILE A 104 -2.89 -3.12 -5.60
N ALA A 105 -1.91 -3.27 -6.49
CA ALA A 105 -0.67 -4.00 -6.24
C ALA A 105 0.11 -3.40 -5.06
N SER A 106 0.29 -2.08 -5.02
CA SER A 106 0.99 -1.41 -3.92
C SER A 106 0.27 -1.60 -2.57
N LYS A 107 -1.06 -1.56 -2.55
CA LYS A 107 -1.84 -1.78 -1.32
C LYS A 107 -1.74 -3.22 -0.82
N LEU A 108 -1.70 -4.21 -1.72
CA LEU A 108 -1.44 -5.60 -1.34
C LEU A 108 -0.05 -5.74 -0.70
N LEU A 109 1.00 -5.19 -1.31
CA LEU A 109 2.35 -5.23 -0.76
C LEU A 109 2.44 -4.51 0.59
N CYS A 110 1.86 -3.31 0.73
CA CYS A 110 1.82 -2.61 2.02
C CYS A 110 1.11 -3.44 3.11
N ALA A 111 0.02 -4.13 2.76
CA ALA A 111 -0.73 -4.94 3.73
C ALA A 111 0.01 -6.22 4.14
N SER A 112 0.91 -6.73 3.29
CA SER A 112 1.74 -7.91 3.56
C SER A 112 3.14 -7.58 4.09
N GLU A 113 3.52 -6.30 4.16
CA GLU A 113 4.82 -5.85 4.69
C GLU A 113 4.79 -5.76 6.21
N GLN A 114 5.97 -5.68 6.82
CA GLN A 114 6.12 -5.46 8.26
C GLN A 114 5.50 -4.13 8.72
N GLU A 115 5.27 -4.01 10.01
CA GLU A 115 4.71 -2.80 10.61
C GLU A 115 5.66 -1.61 10.52
N TYR A 116 5.08 -0.42 10.43
CA TYR A 116 5.80 0.83 10.63
C TYR A 116 5.88 1.11 12.13
N ILE A 117 7.10 1.10 12.69
CA ILE A 117 7.34 1.29 14.13
C ILE A 117 8.14 2.57 14.34
N TYR A 118 7.67 3.42 15.23
CA TYR A 118 8.35 4.65 15.60
C TYR A 118 8.15 5.01 17.07
N GLU A 119 9.08 5.76 17.61
CA GLU A 119 8.96 6.43 18.90
C GLU A 119 8.47 7.86 18.69
N SER A 120 7.46 8.26 19.45
CA SER A 120 6.99 9.64 19.50
C SER A 120 7.58 10.34 20.73
N ILE A 121 8.24 11.47 20.51
CA ILE A 121 8.88 12.27 21.56
C ILE A 121 8.11 13.57 21.71
N LYS A 122 7.63 13.85 22.92
CA LYS A 122 7.06 15.14 23.29
C LYS A 122 8.01 15.82 24.28
N THR A 123 8.50 17.01 23.94
CA THR A 123 9.36 17.81 24.81
C THR A 123 8.59 19.05 25.26
N GLU A 124 8.55 19.28 26.57
CA GLU A 124 7.97 20.48 27.18
C GLU A 124 9.06 21.29 27.82
N ILE A 125 9.21 22.55 27.40
CA ILE A 125 10.22 23.50 27.91
C ILE A 125 9.47 24.66 28.57
N SER A 126 9.81 24.95 29.80
CA SER A 126 9.32 26.16 30.51
C SER A 126 10.42 27.21 30.57
N CYS A 127 10.12 28.42 30.11
CA CYS A 127 11.02 29.53 30.11
C CYS A 127 10.29 30.82 30.56
N HIS A 128 10.70 31.44 31.68
CA HIS A 128 10.10 32.66 32.24
C HIS A 128 8.56 32.60 32.43
N GLY A 129 8.01 31.40 32.72
CA GLY A 129 6.58 31.18 32.91
C GLY A 129 5.82 30.86 31.63
N GLU A 130 6.45 30.94 30.46
CA GLU A 130 5.90 30.49 29.18
C GLU A 130 6.26 29.03 28.93
N GLN A 131 5.32 28.30 28.33
CA GLN A 131 5.50 26.88 27.99
C GLN A 131 5.61 26.69 26.47
N PHE A 132 6.64 25.99 26.07
CA PHE A 132 6.88 25.58 24.67
C PHE A 132 6.78 24.07 24.57
N THR A 133 6.11 23.58 23.54
CA THR A 133 6.00 22.15 23.27
C THR A 133 6.58 21.86 21.89
N ALA A 134 7.46 20.86 21.84
CA ALA A 134 7.99 20.33 20.58
C ALA A 134 7.63 18.84 20.47
N PHE A 135 7.34 18.40 19.25
CA PHE A 135 7.09 17.00 18.94
C PHE A 135 8.15 16.50 17.97
N GLY A 136 8.63 15.31 18.22
CA GLY A 136 9.57 14.62 17.36
C GLY A 136 9.18 13.15 17.16
N LYS A 137 9.75 12.55 16.13
CA LYS A 137 9.52 11.17 15.77
C LYS A 137 10.84 10.51 15.40
N ASN A 138 11.13 9.37 16.01
CA ASN A 138 12.28 8.54 15.67
C ASN A 138 11.78 7.23 15.06
N VAL A 139 12.09 6.99 13.78
CA VAL A 139 11.63 5.79 13.07
C VAL A 139 12.55 4.63 13.40
N LEU A 140 11.98 3.58 13.99
CA LEU A 140 12.69 2.33 14.33
C LEU A 140 12.60 1.30 13.20
N GLN A 141 11.48 1.27 12.47
CA GLN A 141 11.23 0.34 11.37
C GLN A 141 10.30 0.98 10.34
N TYR A 142 10.74 1.08 9.09
CA TYR A 142 9.93 1.69 8.03
C TYR A 142 8.79 0.77 7.55
N GLY A 143 8.99 -0.54 7.48
CA GLY A 143 7.99 -1.53 7.10
C GLY A 143 7.20 -1.13 5.84
N TRP A 144 5.88 -1.23 5.90
CA TRP A 144 5.00 -0.93 4.77
C TRP A 144 5.13 0.49 4.18
N LYS A 145 5.63 1.46 4.95
CA LYS A 145 5.84 2.83 4.45
C LYS A 145 6.88 2.89 3.34
N GLU A 146 7.86 2.00 3.32
CA GLU A 146 8.83 1.96 2.23
C GLU A 146 8.18 1.62 0.88
N VAL A 147 7.25 0.68 0.85
CA VAL A 147 6.49 0.33 -0.36
C VAL A 147 5.63 1.51 -0.80
N GLU A 148 4.94 2.14 0.14
CA GLU A 148 4.09 3.30 -0.13
C GLU A 148 4.90 4.48 -0.68
N GLU A 149 6.07 4.79 -0.11
CA GLU A 149 6.95 5.84 -0.62
C GLU A 149 7.48 5.53 -2.04
N ARG A 150 7.83 4.28 -2.31
CA ARG A 150 8.26 3.87 -3.66
C ARG A 150 7.13 4.04 -4.66
N PHE A 151 5.90 3.71 -4.27
CA PHE A 151 4.72 3.95 -5.10
C PHE A 151 4.57 5.44 -5.43
N PHE A 152 4.62 6.32 -4.43
CA PHE A 152 4.54 7.77 -4.66
C PHE A 152 5.69 8.30 -5.52
N LYS A 153 6.90 7.82 -5.31
CA LYS A 153 8.07 8.19 -6.12
C LYS A 153 7.93 7.75 -7.59
N SER A 154 7.38 6.57 -7.84
CA SER A 154 7.15 6.05 -9.20
C SER A 154 6.05 6.80 -9.94
N TYR A 155 5.11 7.38 -9.20
CA TYR A 155 3.96 8.12 -9.73
C TYR A 155 4.29 9.57 -10.12
N GLY A 156 5.43 10.08 -9.66
CA GLY A 156 5.89 11.45 -9.94
C GLY A 156 5.23 12.51 -9.05
N LYS A 157 5.50 13.80 -9.38
CA LYS A 157 5.16 14.98 -8.58
C LYS A 157 3.66 15.24 -8.33
N ASN A 158 2.75 14.45 -8.90
CA ASN A 158 1.30 14.64 -8.75
C ASN A 158 0.69 13.84 -7.60
N ALA A 159 1.45 12.98 -6.93
CA ALA A 159 0.98 12.32 -5.73
C ALA A 159 1.27 13.24 -4.54
N GLU A 160 0.24 13.93 -4.05
CA GLU A 160 0.33 14.64 -2.77
C GLU A 160 0.63 13.62 -1.68
N LYS A 161 1.89 13.62 -1.19
CA LYS A 161 2.20 12.99 0.09
C LYS A 161 1.26 13.61 1.13
N PRO A 162 0.62 12.83 1.99
CA PRO A 162 0.09 13.40 3.22
C PRO A 162 1.26 14.13 3.89
N GLU A 163 1.12 15.43 4.12
CA GLU A 163 2.11 16.22 4.87
C GLU A 163 2.17 15.65 6.30
N GLU A 164 3.06 14.68 6.51
CA GLU A 164 3.56 14.42 7.84
C GLU A 164 4.70 15.42 8.05
N GLU A 165 4.50 16.39 8.92
CA GLU A 165 5.58 17.26 9.43
C GLU A 165 6.56 16.37 10.21
N GLU A 166 7.47 15.72 9.49
CA GLU A 166 8.61 15.01 10.08
C GLU A 166 9.66 16.07 10.46
N SER A 167 9.63 16.52 11.69
CA SER A 167 10.78 17.19 12.26
C SER A 167 11.73 16.13 12.81
N ASP A 168 12.84 15.90 12.10
CA ASP A 168 13.96 15.13 12.64
C ASP A 168 14.49 15.85 13.88
N PHE A 169 14.33 15.23 15.05
CA PHE A 169 14.99 15.72 16.26
C PHE A 169 16.49 15.39 16.19
N PRO A 170 17.35 16.35 16.46
CA PRO A 170 18.76 16.04 16.64
C PRO A 170 18.93 15.12 17.85
N ASP A 171 19.86 14.15 17.75
CA ASP A 171 20.23 13.27 18.86
C ASP A 171 20.55 14.10 20.11
N ILE A 172 19.69 14.06 21.11
CA ILE A 172 19.94 14.66 22.41
C ILE A 172 20.85 13.70 23.18
N LYS A 173 22.13 13.99 23.22
CA LYS A 173 23.12 13.28 24.05
C LYS A 173 22.97 13.66 25.51
#